data_dc55a56d7101efac48675a2859d1421a
#
_entry.id   dc55a56d7101efac48675a2859d1421a
#
_cell.length_a   1.000
_cell.length_b   1.000
_cell.length_c   1.000
_cell.angle_alpha   90.00
_cell.angle_beta   90.00
_cell.angle_gamma   90.00
#
_symmetry.space_group_name_H-M   'P 1'
#
loop_
_entity.id
_entity.type
_entity.pdbx_description
1 polymer ?
#
loop_
_entity_poly.entity_id
_entity_poly.type
_entity_poly.pdbx_seq_one_letter_code
_entity_poly.pdbx_strand_id
1 'polypeptide(L)'
;MDFGISTMPLEDYQLKSKLTLLKELGIKYLEVKPKEGHFNYYDPKYLDEMSKEFKGNGIKIVSMHMPTNGVDISLIEEYDRIWSVREVEKTALALLRLEGEILVVHPGSEIKDEKTRSVQREKSEQSLEEILKFCEQWGIKIALENTLPGKTGDSISEILEIVKKFNSKNLGICLDTGHCNITSSINNHSGVVKCLPEIKNFLCHLHVHDNSGKSDDHYLPFEGNIDWKGFVEGLKEINYQGVFMFELRKKTNNEEILRTVKESYYNLIA
;
A
#
# COMPACT_ATOMS: atom_id res chain seq x y z
N MET A 1 -7.34 15.11 -7.89
CA MET A 1 -6.50 14.08 -7.25
C MET A 1 -5.10 14.17 -7.86
N ASP A 2 -4.06 13.92 -7.10
CA ASP A 2 -2.69 13.84 -7.61
C ASP A 2 -2.29 12.37 -7.86
N PHE A 3 -1.13 12.15 -8.51
CA PHE A 3 -0.59 10.79 -8.66
C PHE A 3 0.80 10.67 -8.06
N GLY A 4 1.14 9.48 -7.65
CA GLY A 4 2.45 9.09 -7.12
C GLY A 4 2.82 7.67 -7.58
N ILE A 5 3.98 7.22 -7.18
CA ILE A 5 4.46 5.87 -7.48
C ILE A 5 5.05 5.22 -6.24
N SER A 6 4.74 3.94 -6.04
CA SER A 6 5.50 3.08 -5.13
C SER A 6 6.90 2.85 -5.69
N THR A 7 7.90 2.77 -4.81
CA THR A 7 9.29 2.53 -5.24
C THR A 7 9.55 1.08 -5.68
N MET A 8 8.53 0.22 -5.72
CA MET A 8 8.62 -1.18 -6.14
C MET A 8 9.36 -1.39 -7.48
N PRO A 9 9.08 -0.65 -8.57
CA PRO A 9 9.84 -0.82 -9.82
C PRO A 9 11.31 -0.43 -9.72
N LEU A 10 11.72 0.25 -8.67
CA LEU A 10 13.08 0.75 -8.45
C LEU A 10 13.89 -0.09 -7.45
N GLU A 11 13.35 -1.17 -6.93
CA GLU A 11 13.94 -1.97 -5.85
C GLU A 11 15.34 -2.56 -6.15
N ASP A 12 15.72 -2.67 -7.42
CA ASP A 12 17.06 -3.11 -7.84
C ASP A 12 18.12 -2.00 -7.77
N TYR A 13 17.73 -0.78 -7.39
CA TYR A 13 18.60 0.37 -7.31
C TYR A 13 18.57 0.97 -5.91
N GLN A 14 19.64 1.65 -5.53
CA GLN A 14 19.55 2.56 -4.38
C GLN A 14 18.63 3.73 -4.76
N LEU A 15 17.59 3.96 -4.00
CA LEU A 15 16.56 4.96 -4.30
C LEU A 15 17.14 6.36 -4.55
N LYS A 16 18.18 6.75 -3.79
CA LYS A 16 18.89 8.03 -3.97
C LYS A 16 19.36 8.24 -5.41
N SER A 17 19.82 7.20 -6.10
CA SER A 17 20.31 7.28 -7.47
C SER A 17 19.24 7.60 -8.51
N LYS A 18 17.96 7.52 -8.15
CA LYS A 18 16.82 7.72 -9.06
C LYS A 18 16.06 9.03 -8.83
N LEU A 19 16.40 9.80 -7.80
CA LEU A 19 15.64 11.01 -7.44
C LEU A 19 15.66 12.08 -8.55
N THR A 20 16.79 12.27 -9.23
CA THR A 20 16.89 13.21 -10.36
C THR A 20 15.93 12.80 -11.50
N LEU A 21 15.90 11.51 -11.84
CA LEU A 21 14.99 10.99 -12.86
C LEU A 21 13.52 11.20 -12.47
N LEU A 22 13.15 10.90 -11.22
CA LEU A 22 11.79 11.12 -10.73
C LEU A 22 11.38 12.58 -10.84
N LYS A 23 12.29 13.50 -10.47
CA LYS A 23 12.08 14.95 -10.62
C LYS A 23 11.89 15.35 -12.08
N GLU A 24 12.74 14.89 -13.00
CA GLU A 24 12.66 15.18 -14.44
C GLU A 24 11.33 14.68 -15.04
N LEU A 25 10.83 13.55 -14.59
CA LEU A 25 9.55 13.00 -14.99
C LEU A 25 8.36 13.71 -14.32
N GLY A 26 8.59 14.59 -13.35
CA GLY A 26 7.57 15.34 -12.62
C GLY A 26 6.80 14.48 -11.60
N ILE A 27 7.38 13.37 -11.16
CA ILE A 27 6.82 12.52 -10.10
C ILE A 27 7.13 13.17 -8.75
N LYS A 28 6.10 13.63 -8.06
CA LYS A 28 6.22 14.41 -6.82
C LYS A 28 5.87 13.62 -5.57
N TYR A 29 5.11 12.54 -5.69
CA TYR A 29 4.61 11.76 -4.56
C TYR A 29 5.13 10.34 -4.63
N LEU A 30 5.70 9.85 -3.53
CA LEU A 30 6.22 8.50 -3.44
C LEU A 30 5.61 7.75 -2.25
N GLU A 31 5.44 6.44 -2.47
CA GLU A 31 5.43 5.45 -1.42
C GLU A 31 6.77 4.72 -1.40
N VAL A 32 7.40 4.63 -0.22
CA VAL A 32 8.65 3.89 -0.07
C VAL A 32 8.37 2.45 0.34
N LYS A 33 8.83 1.49 -0.47
CA LYS A 33 8.91 0.08 -0.08
C LYS A 33 10.29 -0.21 0.53
N PRO A 34 10.37 -0.57 1.82
CA PRO A 34 11.62 -0.89 2.46
C PRO A 34 12.15 -2.23 1.93
N LYS A 35 13.36 -2.21 1.40
CA LYS A 35 14.06 -3.39 0.90
C LYS A 35 15.55 -3.20 1.07
N GLU A 36 16.24 -4.23 1.53
CA GLU A 36 17.69 -4.24 1.67
C GLU A 36 18.39 -3.88 0.34
N GLY A 37 19.40 -3.03 0.40
CA GLY A 37 20.11 -2.51 -0.79
C GLY A 37 19.39 -1.40 -1.55
N HIS A 38 18.07 -1.24 -1.37
CA HIS A 38 17.27 -0.20 -1.98
C HIS A 38 17.09 1.01 -1.06
N PHE A 39 16.61 0.76 0.17
CA PHE A 39 16.31 1.80 1.15
C PHE A 39 16.55 1.31 2.58
N ASN A 40 17.53 1.92 3.27
CA ASN A 40 17.90 1.55 4.63
C ASN A 40 17.07 2.30 5.67
N TYR A 41 15.95 1.73 6.07
CA TYR A 41 15.05 2.33 7.06
C TYR A 41 15.49 2.14 8.53
N TYR A 42 16.59 1.42 8.77
CA TYR A 42 17.14 1.22 10.12
C TYR A 42 18.13 2.31 10.54
N ASP A 43 18.72 3.05 9.60
CA ASP A 43 19.74 4.04 9.90
C ASP A 43 19.14 5.47 9.98
N PRO A 44 19.06 6.06 11.18
CA PRO A 44 18.53 7.41 11.35
C PRO A 44 19.29 8.48 10.56
N LYS A 45 20.61 8.34 10.40
CA LYS A 45 21.41 9.31 9.62
C LYS A 45 21.08 9.24 8.14
N TYR A 46 20.97 8.01 7.61
CA TYR A 46 20.53 7.79 6.23
C TYR A 46 19.12 8.38 6.00
N LEU A 47 18.18 8.18 6.93
CA LEU A 47 16.83 8.74 6.82
C LEU A 47 16.84 10.28 6.81
N ASP A 48 17.66 10.91 7.67
CA ASP A 48 17.78 12.37 7.71
C ASP A 48 18.42 12.93 6.41
N GLU A 49 19.37 12.21 5.83
CA GLU A 49 19.94 12.55 4.51
C GLU A 49 18.89 12.38 3.41
N MET A 50 18.17 11.26 3.38
CA MET A 50 17.14 11.01 2.37
C MET A 50 15.98 12.01 2.46
N SER A 51 15.57 12.43 3.66
CA SER A 51 14.56 13.47 3.85
C SER A 51 14.98 14.79 3.17
N LYS A 52 16.25 15.18 3.31
CA LYS A 52 16.82 16.37 2.63
C LYS A 52 16.85 16.19 1.11
N GLU A 53 17.26 15.01 0.65
CA GLU A 53 17.33 14.69 -0.79
C GLU A 53 15.94 14.72 -1.42
N PHE A 54 14.92 14.13 -0.79
CA PHE A 54 13.54 14.18 -1.26
C PHE A 54 13.05 15.62 -1.39
N LYS A 55 13.24 16.44 -0.35
CA LYS A 55 12.87 17.87 -0.37
C LYS A 55 13.62 18.66 -1.45
N GLY A 56 14.93 18.43 -1.59
CA GLY A 56 15.76 19.07 -2.61
C GLY A 56 15.33 18.73 -4.05
N ASN A 57 14.71 17.59 -4.24
CA ASN A 57 14.15 17.15 -5.52
C ASN A 57 12.65 17.47 -5.69
N GLY A 58 12.01 18.10 -4.69
CA GLY A 58 10.58 18.42 -4.73
C GLY A 58 9.67 17.19 -4.61
N ILE A 59 10.17 16.13 -3.94
CA ILE A 59 9.47 14.86 -3.72
C ILE A 59 8.92 14.87 -2.30
N LYS A 60 7.62 14.52 -2.16
CA LYS A 60 6.95 14.27 -0.88
C LYS A 60 6.74 12.76 -0.70
N ILE A 61 7.15 12.24 0.46
CA ILE A 61 6.78 10.88 0.86
C ILE A 61 5.36 10.93 1.41
N VAL A 62 4.45 10.21 0.78
CA VAL A 62 3.04 10.11 1.21
C VAL A 62 2.90 8.97 2.18
N SER A 63 3.48 7.83 1.83
CA SER A 63 3.34 6.58 2.55
C SER A 63 4.64 5.79 2.58
N MET A 64 4.68 4.86 3.49
CA MET A 64 5.69 3.82 3.54
C MET A 64 5.00 2.48 3.75
N HIS A 65 5.37 1.49 2.96
CA HIS A 65 4.84 0.15 3.10
C HIS A 65 5.58 -0.60 4.21
N MET A 66 4.90 -1.44 4.98
CA MET A 66 5.60 -2.35 5.88
C MET A 66 6.54 -3.29 5.10
N PRO A 67 7.63 -3.78 5.70
CA PRO A 67 8.42 -4.83 5.06
C PRO A 67 7.57 -6.08 4.85
N THR A 68 7.64 -6.68 3.66
CA THR A 68 6.87 -7.90 3.34
C THR A 68 7.71 -9.16 3.42
N ASN A 69 9.04 -9.02 3.41
CA ASN A 69 9.94 -10.16 3.45
C ASN A 69 10.18 -10.63 4.89
N GLY A 70 9.54 -11.72 5.27
CA GLY A 70 9.64 -12.32 6.61
C GLY A 70 8.85 -11.61 7.71
N VAL A 71 8.16 -10.51 7.41
CA VAL A 71 7.32 -9.77 8.37
C VAL A 71 5.85 -10.14 8.15
N ASP A 72 5.22 -10.71 9.18
CA ASP A 72 3.83 -11.12 9.17
C ASP A 72 3.20 -10.92 10.56
N ILE A 73 2.26 -10.02 10.63
CA ILE A 73 1.60 -9.65 11.90
C ILE A 73 0.51 -10.64 12.34
N SER A 74 0.20 -11.63 11.50
CA SER A 74 -0.80 -12.68 11.77
C SER A 74 -0.20 -14.00 12.28
N LEU A 75 1.12 -14.06 12.48
CA LEU A 75 1.82 -15.27 12.91
C LEU A 75 1.28 -15.80 14.23
N ILE A 76 1.09 -17.12 14.29
CA ILE A 76 0.58 -17.81 15.48
C ILE A 76 1.68 -17.89 16.54
N GLU A 77 2.92 -18.11 16.11
CA GLU A 77 4.07 -18.14 17.00
C GLU A 77 4.34 -16.75 17.56
N GLU A 78 4.16 -16.59 18.86
CA GLU A 78 4.13 -15.28 19.53
C GLU A 78 5.45 -14.51 19.39
N TYR A 79 6.61 -15.20 19.44
CA TYR A 79 7.91 -14.56 19.27
C TYR A 79 8.03 -13.90 17.89
N ASP A 80 7.67 -14.61 16.83
CA ASP A 80 7.78 -14.14 15.45
C ASP A 80 6.74 -13.04 15.16
N ARG A 81 5.54 -13.16 15.76
CA ARG A 81 4.51 -12.12 15.70
C ARG A 81 5.00 -10.81 16.33
N ILE A 82 5.53 -10.88 17.57
CA ILE A 82 6.06 -9.70 18.27
C ILE A 82 7.22 -9.09 17.47
N TRP A 83 8.13 -9.92 16.95
CA TRP A 83 9.21 -9.44 16.09
C TRP A 83 8.65 -8.67 14.87
N SER A 84 7.64 -9.22 14.21
CA SER A 84 6.98 -8.57 13.07
C SER A 84 6.34 -7.23 13.45
N VAL A 85 5.66 -7.15 14.60
CA VAL A 85 5.12 -5.90 15.14
C VAL A 85 6.22 -4.85 15.30
N ARG A 86 7.39 -5.23 15.87
CA ARG A 86 8.51 -4.31 16.06
C ARG A 86 9.13 -3.83 14.75
N GLU A 87 9.14 -4.67 13.70
CA GLU A 87 9.59 -4.26 12.37
C GLU A 87 8.62 -3.23 11.74
N VAL A 88 7.32 -3.40 11.93
CA VAL A 88 6.31 -2.42 11.48
C VAL A 88 6.45 -1.09 12.25
N GLU A 89 6.66 -1.13 13.56
CA GLU A 89 6.91 0.07 14.36
C GLU A 89 8.18 0.83 13.94
N LYS A 90 9.26 0.11 13.62
CA LYS A 90 10.49 0.73 13.06
C LYS A 90 10.22 1.42 11.72
N THR A 91 9.38 0.80 10.88
CA THR A 91 8.96 1.39 9.61
C THR A 91 8.15 2.67 9.84
N ALA A 92 7.27 2.69 10.85
CA ALA A 92 6.54 3.90 11.24
C ALA A 92 7.48 5.03 11.70
N LEU A 93 8.54 4.72 12.46
CA LEU A 93 9.54 5.71 12.84
C LEU A 93 10.35 6.24 11.65
N ALA A 94 10.67 5.38 10.69
CA ALA A 94 11.31 5.80 9.45
C ALA A 94 10.41 6.73 8.63
N LEU A 95 9.12 6.38 8.49
CA LEU A 95 8.11 7.22 7.84
C LEU A 95 8.03 8.61 8.49
N LEU A 96 8.02 8.68 9.81
CA LEU A 96 7.98 9.94 10.56
C LEU A 96 9.20 10.84 10.24
N ARG A 97 10.41 10.25 10.16
CA ARG A 97 11.63 10.99 9.76
C ARG A 97 11.59 11.50 8.33
N LEU A 98 10.86 10.83 7.47
CA LEU A 98 10.63 11.24 6.08
C LEU A 98 9.45 12.23 5.95
N GLU A 99 8.81 12.60 7.07
CA GLU A 99 7.62 13.46 7.13
C GLU A 99 6.43 12.89 6.34
N GLY A 100 6.35 11.56 6.24
CA GLY A 100 5.20 10.88 5.67
C GLY A 100 4.10 10.67 6.70
N GLU A 101 2.89 10.34 6.23
CA GLU A 101 1.70 10.33 7.07
C GLU A 101 1.00 8.96 7.14
N ILE A 102 1.22 8.10 6.13
CA ILE A 102 0.48 6.84 5.96
C ILE A 102 1.43 5.65 6.01
N LEU A 103 1.16 4.70 6.91
CA LEU A 103 1.82 3.40 6.96
C LEU A 103 0.90 2.35 6.36
N VAL A 104 1.31 1.74 5.25
CA VAL A 104 0.57 0.63 4.65
C VAL A 104 0.93 -0.66 5.35
N VAL A 105 -0.08 -1.42 5.78
CA VAL A 105 0.07 -2.65 6.55
C VAL A 105 -0.78 -3.76 5.94
N HIS A 106 -0.16 -4.93 5.67
CA HIS A 106 -0.90 -6.15 5.37
C HIS A 106 -1.45 -6.77 6.65
N PRO A 107 -2.70 -7.25 6.67
CA PRO A 107 -3.26 -7.91 7.85
C PRO A 107 -2.64 -9.26 8.16
N GLY A 108 -2.03 -9.91 7.17
CA GLY A 108 -1.33 -11.16 7.36
C GLY A 108 -0.98 -11.87 6.06
N SER A 109 -0.49 -13.10 6.20
CA SER A 109 -0.01 -13.93 5.11
C SER A 109 -0.93 -15.12 4.80
N GLU A 110 -0.38 -16.13 4.13
CA GLU A 110 -1.13 -17.31 3.66
C GLU A 110 -1.82 -18.09 4.77
N ILE A 111 -3.05 -18.48 4.50
CA ILE A 111 -3.92 -19.28 5.35
C ILE A 111 -3.83 -20.73 4.90
N LYS A 112 -3.43 -21.61 5.80
CA LYS A 112 -3.30 -23.05 5.50
C LYS A 112 -4.64 -23.78 5.49
N ASP A 113 -5.56 -23.41 6.36
CA ASP A 113 -6.89 -23.99 6.50
C ASP A 113 -7.83 -23.05 7.30
N GLU A 114 -9.13 -23.35 7.34
CA GLU A 114 -10.13 -22.51 8.02
C GLU A 114 -9.90 -22.35 9.53
N LYS A 115 -9.29 -23.34 10.19
CA LYS A 115 -8.95 -23.22 11.63
C LYS A 115 -7.82 -22.21 11.80
N THR A 116 -6.87 -22.25 10.89
CA THR A 116 -5.75 -21.30 10.86
C THR A 116 -6.24 -19.89 10.55
N ARG A 117 -7.21 -19.72 9.64
CA ARG A 117 -7.80 -18.41 9.30
C ARG A 117 -8.29 -17.64 10.52
N SER A 118 -9.12 -18.25 11.36
CA SER A 118 -9.68 -17.56 12.53
C SER A 118 -8.60 -17.16 13.54
N VAL A 119 -7.63 -18.04 13.77
CA VAL A 119 -6.51 -17.77 14.69
C VAL A 119 -5.59 -16.69 14.14
N GLN A 120 -5.24 -16.74 12.85
CA GLN A 120 -4.39 -15.72 12.21
C GLN A 120 -5.09 -14.35 12.22
N ARG A 121 -6.39 -14.31 11.96
CA ARG A 121 -7.18 -13.08 12.07
C ARG A 121 -7.14 -12.50 13.48
N GLU A 122 -7.32 -13.31 14.52
CA GLU A 122 -7.21 -12.87 15.92
C GLU A 122 -5.81 -12.32 16.22
N LYS A 123 -4.75 -13.01 15.77
CA LYS A 123 -3.37 -12.56 15.93
C LYS A 123 -3.08 -11.26 15.17
N SER A 124 -3.60 -11.13 13.96
CA SER A 124 -3.54 -9.88 13.18
C SER A 124 -4.19 -8.72 13.94
N GLU A 125 -5.40 -8.90 14.45
CA GLU A 125 -6.10 -7.88 15.21
C GLU A 125 -5.36 -7.51 16.51
N GLN A 126 -4.78 -8.48 17.22
CA GLN A 126 -3.93 -8.24 18.38
C GLN A 126 -2.70 -7.39 18.02
N SER A 127 -2.03 -7.72 16.91
CA SER A 127 -0.87 -6.98 16.42
C SER A 127 -1.24 -5.56 15.96
N LEU A 128 -2.38 -5.43 15.25
CA LEU A 128 -2.88 -4.12 14.83
C LEU A 128 -3.19 -3.21 16.02
N GLU A 129 -3.71 -3.75 17.12
CA GLU A 129 -3.95 -2.96 18.34
C GLU A 129 -2.64 -2.39 18.89
N GLU A 130 -1.56 -3.19 18.94
CA GLU A 130 -0.25 -2.75 19.39
C GLU A 130 0.34 -1.66 18.46
N ILE A 131 0.33 -1.92 17.14
CA ILE A 131 0.85 -1.00 16.12
C ILE A 131 0.03 0.31 16.11
N LEU A 132 -1.30 0.22 16.23
CA LEU A 132 -2.18 1.38 16.24
C LEU A 132 -1.91 2.28 17.44
N LYS A 133 -1.82 1.72 18.65
CA LYS A 133 -1.43 2.46 19.87
C LYS A 133 -0.09 3.17 19.71
N PHE A 134 0.86 2.53 19.03
CA PHE A 134 2.15 3.14 18.72
C PHE A 134 2.00 4.30 17.73
N CYS A 135 1.35 4.08 16.59
CA CYS A 135 1.17 5.07 15.53
C CYS A 135 0.37 6.30 15.96
N GLU A 136 -0.64 6.12 16.83
CA GLU A 136 -1.47 7.21 17.36
C GLU A 136 -0.66 8.25 18.13
N GLN A 137 0.42 7.85 18.83
CA GLN A 137 1.30 8.76 19.56
C GLN A 137 2.02 9.75 18.64
N TRP A 138 2.19 9.38 17.38
CA TRP A 138 2.93 10.14 16.37
C TRP A 138 2.04 10.73 15.27
N GLY A 139 0.73 10.52 15.36
CA GLY A 139 -0.22 10.99 14.35
C GLY A 139 -0.13 10.26 13.01
N ILE A 140 0.53 9.09 12.97
CA ILE A 140 0.63 8.25 11.77
C ILE A 140 -0.71 7.52 11.56
N LYS A 141 -1.19 7.52 10.32
CA LYS A 141 -2.36 6.77 9.92
C LYS A 141 -1.96 5.41 9.33
N ILE A 142 -2.57 4.34 9.82
CA ILE A 142 -2.43 3.01 9.25
C ILE A 142 -3.44 2.86 8.11
N ALA A 143 -2.98 2.43 6.94
CA ALA A 143 -3.80 2.00 5.82
C ALA A 143 -3.72 0.48 5.70
N LEU A 144 -4.76 -0.22 6.18
CA LEU A 144 -4.84 -1.68 6.13
C LEU A 144 -5.21 -2.10 4.71
N GLU A 145 -4.35 -2.89 4.08
CA GLU A 145 -4.46 -3.26 2.67
C GLU A 145 -5.19 -4.59 2.49
N ASN A 146 -6.12 -4.67 1.53
CA ASN A 146 -6.68 -5.93 1.09
C ASN A 146 -5.63 -6.75 0.33
N THR A 147 -5.55 -8.03 0.65
CA THR A 147 -4.51 -8.93 0.15
C THR A 147 -5.05 -9.89 -0.93
N LEU A 148 -4.15 -10.72 -1.47
CA LEU A 148 -4.49 -11.76 -2.44
C LEU A 148 -5.34 -12.88 -1.83
N PRO A 149 -6.18 -13.56 -2.63
CA PRO A 149 -6.99 -14.69 -2.19
C PRO A 149 -6.18 -15.76 -1.46
N GLY A 150 -6.73 -16.28 -0.36
CA GLY A 150 -6.08 -17.26 0.50
C GLY A 150 -5.14 -16.68 1.55
N LYS A 151 -5.10 -15.36 1.70
CA LYS A 151 -4.38 -14.67 2.78
C LYS A 151 -5.36 -14.05 3.78
N THR A 152 -4.87 -13.70 4.96
CA THR A 152 -5.62 -12.90 5.93
C THR A 152 -5.93 -11.54 5.31
N GLY A 153 -7.21 -11.13 5.31
CA GLY A 153 -7.64 -9.87 4.69
C GLY A 153 -7.78 -9.93 3.17
N ASP A 154 -8.07 -11.09 2.61
CA ASP A 154 -8.19 -11.28 1.16
C ASP A 154 -9.49 -10.71 0.55
N SER A 155 -10.33 -10.10 1.34
CA SER A 155 -11.54 -9.43 0.85
C SER A 155 -11.75 -8.06 1.47
N ILE A 156 -12.36 -7.16 0.71
CA ILE A 156 -12.71 -5.81 1.20
C ILE A 156 -13.69 -5.89 2.38
N SER A 157 -14.59 -6.86 2.40
CA SER A 157 -15.51 -7.06 3.53
C SER A 157 -14.76 -7.41 4.82
N GLU A 158 -13.77 -8.30 4.77
CA GLU A 158 -12.95 -8.65 5.93
C GLU A 158 -12.14 -7.43 6.44
N ILE A 159 -11.50 -6.70 5.54
CA ILE A 159 -10.78 -5.46 5.89
C ILE A 159 -11.72 -4.45 6.53
N LEU A 160 -12.90 -4.24 5.95
CA LEU A 160 -13.89 -3.31 6.47
C LEU A 160 -14.40 -3.71 7.87
N GLU A 161 -14.60 -5.00 8.13
CA GLU A 161 -14.95 -5.51 9.46
C GLU A 161 -13.87 -5.20 10.48
N ILE A 162 -12.59 -5.47 10.15
CA ILE A 162 -11.45 -5.17 11.02
C ILE A 162 -11.41 -3.68 11.33
N VAL A 163 -11.43 -2.82 10.31
CA VAL A 163 -11.34 -1.36 10.49
C VAL A 163 -12.50 -0.80 11.32
N LYS A 164 -13.73 -1.29 11.07
CA LYS A 164 -14.91 -0.91 11.87
C LYS A 164 -14.81 -1.34 13.33
N LYS A 165 -14.25 -2.52 13.61
CA LYS A 165 -14.07 -3.04 14.97
C LYS A 165 -13.18 -2.12 15.80
N PHE A 166 -12.09 -1.62 15.24
CA PHE A 166 -11.17 -0.69 15.93
C PHE A 166 -11.74 0.70 16.11
N ASN A 167 -12.57 1.17 15.19
CA ASN A 167 -13.21 2.48 15.21
C ASN A 167 -12.25 3.65 15.55
N SER A 168 -11.02 3.58 15.01
CA SER A 168 -10.00 4.62 15.20
C SER A 168 -9.89 5.50 13.96
N LYS A 169 -9.72 6.82 14.17
CA LYS A 169 -9.42 7.77 13.09
C LYS A 169 -8.05 7.54 12.44
N ASN A 170 -7.16 6.84 13.13
CA ASN A 170 -5.82 6.52 12.68
C ASN A 170 -5.72 5.15 11.98
N LEU A 171 -6.83 4.44 11.80
CA LEU A 171 -6.90 3.22 11.00
C LEU A 171 -7.90 3.40 9.85
N GLY A 172 -7.43 3.19 8.63
CA GLY A 172 -8.23 3.24 7.42
C GLY A 172 -7.91 2.09 6.48
N ILE A 173 -8.42 2.16 5.27
CA ILE A 173 -8.27 1.15 4.23
C ILE A 173 -7.31 1.65 3.16
N CYS A 174 -6.33 0.84 2.79
CA CYS A 174 -5.66 0.90 1.50
C CYS A 174 -6.41 -0.04 0.56
N LEU A 175 -7.04 0.51 -0.50
CA LEU A 175 -7.63 -0.32 -1.54
C LEU A 175 -6.56 -0.63 -2.59
N ASP A 176 -6.12 -1.89 -2.63
CA ASP A 176 -5.37 -2.42 -3.75
C ASP A 176 -6.33 -2.90 -4.82
N THR A 177 -6.25 -2.25 -6.00
CA THR A 177 -7.20 -2.48 -7.12
C THR A 177 -7.00 -3.85 -7.76
N GLY A 178 -5.76 -4.30 -7.87
CA GLY A 178 -5.45 -5.58 -8.49
C GLY A 178 -5.83 -6.77 -7.60
N HIS A 179 -5.53 -6.71 -6.31
CA HIS A 179 -5.96 -7.74 -5.35
C HIS A 179 -7.49 -7.84 -5.29
N CYS A 180 -8.18 -6.69 -5.24
CA CYS A 180 -9.63 -6.64 -5.26
C CYS A 180 -10.21 -7.23 -6.56
N ASN A 181 -9.59 -6.97 -7.71
CA ASN A 181 -10.01 -7.52 -9.00
C ASN A 181 -9.88 -9.05 -9.04
N ILE A 182 -8.78 -9.60 -8.54
CA ILE A 182 -8.56 -11.06 -8.49
C ILE A 182 -9.60 -11.72 -7.56
N THR A 183 -9.76 -11.19 -6.34
CA THR A 183 -10.72 -11.74 -5.36
C THR A 183 -12.15 -11.69 -5.91
N SER A 184 -12.53 -10.62 -6.58
CA SER A 184 -13.85 -10.46 -7.20
C SER A 184 -14.08 -11.45 -8.33
N SER A 185 -13.07 -11.72 -9.14
CA SER A 185 -13.15 -12.66 -10.27
C SER A 185 -13.32 -14.10 -9.82
N ILE A 186 -12.72 -14.49 -8.68
CA ILE A 186 -12.82 -15.84 -8.12
C ILE A 186 -14.16 -16.05 -7.42
N ASN A 187 -14.62 -15.07 -6.64
CA ASN A 187 -15.72 -15.23 -5.70
C ASN A 187 -17.04 -14.65 -6.21
N ASN A 188 -17.10 -14.14 -7.42
CA ASN A 188 -18.27 -13.42 -7.97
C ASN A 188 -18.71 -12.23 -7.09
N HIS A 189 -17.77 -11.65 -6.32
CA HIS A 189 -18.00 -10.52 -5.44
C HIS A 189 -18.00 -9.18 -6.21
N SER A 190 -18.37 -8.14 -5.51
CA SER A 190 -18.35 -6.78 -6.03
C SER A 190 -16.95 -6.40 -6.49
N GLY A 191 -16.78 -6.09 -7.77
CA GLY A 191 -15.52 -5.61 -8.32
C GLY A 191 -15.09 -4.26 -7.71
N VAL A 192 -13.91 -3.80 -8.11
CA VAL A 192 -13.23 -2.60 -7.58
C VAL A 192 -14.16 -1.38 -7.48
N VAL A 193 -15.06 -1.19 -8.45
CA VAL A 193 -16.02 -0.07 -8.45
C VAL A 193 -17.09 -0.22 -7.37
N LYS A 194 -17.63 -1.43 -7.22
CA LYS A 194 -18.78 -1.66 -6.33
C LYS A 194 -18.44 -1.60 -4.85
N CYS A 195 -17.18 -1.81 -4.46
CA CYS A 195 -16.78 -1.71 -3.06
C CYS A 195 -16.63 -0.26 -2.57
N LEU A 196 -16.44 0.71 -3.47
CA LEU A 196 -16.17 2.11 -3.10
C LEU A 196 -17.22 2.74 -2.17
N PRO A 197 -18.54 2.61 -2.42
CA PRO A 197 -19.56 3.18 -1.51
C PRO A 197 -19.49 2.58 -0.09
N GLU A 198 -19.11 1.31 0.05
CA GLU A 198 -19.04 0.62 1.33
C GLU A 198 -17.86 1.12 2.19
N ILE A 199 -16.72 1.40 1.54
CA ILE A 199 -15.49 1.80 2.21
C ILE A 199 -15.25 3.31 2.27
N LYS A 200 -16.12 4.13 1.68
CA LYS A 200 -15.93 5.57 1.49
C LYS A 200 -15.48 6.34 2.73
N ASN A 201 -15.96 5.95 3.91
CA ASN A 201 -15.63 6.63 5.16
C ASN A 201 -14.30 6.16 5.78
N PHE A 202 -13.70 5.10 5.24
CA PHE A 202 -12.51 4.46 5.75
C PHE A 202 -11.36 4.47 4.74
N LEU A 203 -11.65 4.70 3.44
CA LEU A 203 -10.65 4.72 2.38
C LEU A 203 -9.67 5.88 2.60
N CYS A 204 -8.40 5.58 2.80
CA CYS A 204 -7.37 6.59 3.04
C CYS A 204 -6.17 6.47 2.11
N HIS A 205 -6.01 5.35 1.42
CA HIS A 205 -4.92 5.11 0.48
C HIS A 205 -5.35 4.19 -0.67
N LEU A 206 -4.62 4.24 -1.77
CA LEU A 206 -4.84 3.40 -2.95
C LEU A 206 -3.52 2.79 -3.41
N HIS A 207 -3.54 1.51 -3.76
CA HIS A 207 -2.58 0.92 -4.67
C HIS A 207 -3.25 0.69 -6.02
N VAL A 208 -2.70 1.34 -7.05
CA VAL A 208 -3.32 1.38 -8.38
C VAL A 208 -2.47 0.57 -9.36
N HIS A 209 -3.01 -0.54 -9.78
CA HIS A 209 -2.48 -1.38 -10.85
C HIS A 209 -3.58 -2.24 -11.47
N ASP A 210 -3.33 -2.74 -12.66
CA ASP A 210 -4.27 -3.57 -13.40
C ASP A 210 -3.80 -5.03 -13.47
N ASN A 211 -4.72 -5.92 -13.75
CA ASN A 211 -4.48 -7.32 -14.07
C ASN A 211 -5.68 -7.93 -14.80
N SER A 212 -5.56 -9.18 -15.20
CA SER A 212 -6.63 -9.93 -15.89
C SER A 212 -7.66 -10.57 -14.96
N GLY A 213 -7.56 -10.35 -13.64
CA GLY A 213 -8.35 -11.04 -12.61
C GLY A 213 -7.89 -12.47 -12.29
N LYS A 214 -6.72 -12.90 -12.80
CA LYS A 214 -6.19 -14.26 -12.63
C LYS A 214 -4.86 -14.31 -11.87
N SER A 215 -4.02 -13.31 -12.08
CA SER A 215 -2.68 -13.20 -11.50
C SER A 215 -2.40 -11.76 -11.09
N ASP A 216 -1.53 -11.61 -10.11
CA ASP A 216 -1.10 -10.32 -9.58
C ASP A 216 -0.01 -9.72 -10.49
N ASP A 217 -0.45 -9.17 -11.63
CA ASP A 217 0.45 -8.78 -12.73
C ASP A 217 1.07 -7.39 -12.56
N HIS A 218 0.44 -6.52 -11.78
CA HIS A 218 0.83 -5.11 -11.60
C HIS A 218 1.03 -4.36 -12.93
N TYR A 219 0.08 -4.51 -13.86
CA TYR A 219 0.05 -3.80 -15.12
C TYR A 219 -0.33 -2.33 -14.94
N LEU A 220 -0.04 -1.51 -15.95
CA LEU A 220 -0.62 -0.16 -16.05
C LEU A 220 -2.14 -0.26 -16.23
N PRO A 221 -2.91 0.74 -15.74
CA PRO A 221 -4.32 0.85 -16.07
C PRO A 221 -4.60 0.72 -17.57
N PHE A 222 -5.68 0.02 -17.90
CA PHE A 222 -6.12 -0.36 -19.27
C PHE A 222 -5.31 -1.48 -19.93
N GLU A 223 -4.33 -2.08 -19.28
CA GLU A 223 -3.65 -3.28 -19.79
C GLU A 223 -4.30 -4.58 -19.30
N GLY A 224 -5.21 -4.52 -18.34
CA GLY A 224 -5.99 -5.63 -17.78
C GLY A 224 -7.49 -5.50 -18.05
N ASN A 225 -8.32 -5.84 -17.08
CA ASN A 225 -9.77 -5.85 -17.24
C ASN A 225 -10.54 -5.06 -16.17
N ILE A 226 -9.87 -4.23 -15.36
CA ILE A 226 -10.53 -3.36 -14.39
C ILE A 226 -11.31 -2.25 -15.14
N ASP A 227 -12.54 -1.98 -14.69
CA ASP A 227 -13.33 -0.84 -15.17
C ASP A 227 -12.80 0.47 -14.58
N TRP A 228 -11.77 1.01 -15.23
CA TRP A 228 -11.10 2.24 -14.78
C TRP A 228 -11.99 3.48 -14.89
N LYS A 229 -12.86 3.53 -15.87
CA LYS A 229 -13.81 4.65 -16.00
C LYS A 229 -14.77 4.68 -14.82
N GLY A 230 -15.43 3.56 -14.56
CA GLY A 230 -16.30 3.43 -13.38
C GLY A 230 -15.57 3.64 -12.07
N PHE A 231 -14.30 3.20 -11.96
CA PHE A 231 -13.47 3.41 -10.76
C PHE A 231 -13.19 4.89 -10.49
N VAL A 232 -12.77 5.65 -11.52
CA VAL A 232 -12.50 7.10 -11.37
C VAL A 232 -13.79 7.88 -11.09
N GLU A 233 -14.90 7.54 -11.74
CA GLU A 233 -16.22 8.13 -11.45
C GLU A 233 -16.63 7.85 -10.00
N GLY A 234 -16.51 6.60 -9.54
CA GLY A 234 -16.81 6.21 -8.16
C GLY A 234 -15.94 6.92 -7.12
N LEU A 235 -14.64 7.13 -7.39
CA LEU A 235 -13.77 7.91 -6.52
C LEU A 235 -14.20 9.40 -6.44
N LYS A 236 -14.65 9.97 -7.55
CA LYS A 236 -15.23 11.34 -7.57
C LYS A 236 -16.52 11.39 -6.75
N GLU A 237 -17.40 10.41 -6.89
CA GLU A 237 -18.67 10.32 -6.14
C GLU A 237 -18.48 10.23 -4.63
N ILE A 238 -17.50 9.46 -4.18
CA ILE A 238 -17.16 9.36 -2.75
C ILE A 238 -16.27 10.50 -2.26
N ASN A 239 -15.91 11.45 -3.15
CA ASN A 239 -15.05 12.60 -2.86
C ASN A 239 -13.66 12.20 -2.31
N TYR A 240 -13.02 11.17 -2.88
CA TYR A 240 -11.67 10.78 -2.50
C TYR A 240 -10.66 11.88 -2.81
N GLN A 241 -9.84 12.26 -1.82
CA GLN A 241 -8.87 13.36 -1.93
C GLN A 241 -7.41 12.90 -1.88
N GLY A 242 -7.17 11.60 -1.75
CA GLY A 242 -5.83 11.05 -1.68
C GLY A 242 -5.11 11.00 -3.02
N VAL A 243 -3.92 10.39 -3.01
CA VAL A 243 -3.06 10.21 -4.18
C VAL A 243 -3.40 8.90 -4.88
N PHE A 244 -3.41 8.90 -6.21
CA PHE A 244 -3.35 7.69 -7.02
C PHE A 244 -1.93 7.13 -6.90
N MET A 245 -1.70 6.18 -6.01
CA MET A 245 -0.39 5.58 -5.82
C MET A 245 -0.24 4.38 -6.74
N PHE A 246 0.48 4.55 -7.84
CA PHE A 246 0.76 3.45 -8.76
C PHE A 246 1.72 2.44 -8.13
N GLU A 247 1.31 1.18 -8.07
CA GLU A 247 2.13 0.08 -7.59
C GLU A 247 2.40 -0.91 -8.72
N LEU A 248 3.48 -0.69 -9.46
CA LEU A 248 3.78 -1.40 -10.70
C LEU A 248 4.98 -2.33 -10.53
N ARG A 249 4.98 -3.47 -11.23
CA ARG A 249 6.14 -4.34 -11.32
C ARG A 249 7.05 -3.96 -12.47
N LYS A 250 8.34 -4.25 -12.29
CA LYS A 250 9.35 -4.17 -13.34
C LYS A 250 9.02 -5.16 -14.45
N LYS A 251 8.75 -4.66 -15.68
CA LYS A 251 8.64 -5.53 -16.87
C LYS A 251 10.01 -5.74 -17.52
N THR A 252 10.64 -4.71 -18.07
CA THR A 252 11.94 -4.80 -18.78
C THR A 252 12.82 -3.58 -18.55
N ASN A 253 12.24 -2.40 -18.48
CA ASN A 253 12.92 -1.13 -18.31
C ASN A 253 12.17 -0.25 -17.31
N ASN A 254 12.78 -0.03 -16.14
CA ASN A 254 12.15 0.75 -15.08
C ASN A 254 11.93 2.20 -15.45
N GLU A 255 12.81 2.79 -16.26
CA GLU A 255 12.66 4.18 -16.69
C GLU A 255 11.48 4.35 -17.64
N GLU A 256 11.21 3.36 -18.48
CA GLU A 256 10.06 3.35 -19.37
C GLU A 256 8.75 3.32 -18.58
N ILE A 257 8.65 2.45 -17.56
CA ILE A 257 7.48 2.41 -16.66
C ILE A 257 7.24 3.77 -16.02
N LEU A 258 8.30 4.40 -15.49
CA LEU A 258 8.18 5.72 -14.86
C LEU A 258 7.69 6.80 -15.84
N ARG A 259 8.10 6.73 -17.11
CA ARG A 259 7.63 7.67 -18.15
C ARG A 259 6.16 7.48 -18.47
N THR A 260 5.70 6.23 -18.54
CA THR A 260 4.31 5.89 -18.89
C THR A 260 3.31 6.14 -17.76
N VAL A 261 3.73 6.16 -16.49
CA VAL A 261 2.85 6.44 -15.35
C VAL A 261 2.10 7.75 -15.51
N LYS A 262 2.78 8.81 -15.90
CA LYS A 262 2.18 10.14 -16.08
C LYS A 262 1.12 10.13 -17.19
N GLU A 263 1.40 9.50 -18.30
CA GLU A 263 0.46 9.36 -19.44
C GLU A 263 -0.74 8.52 -19.02
N SER A 264 -0.50 7.40 -18.33
CA SER A 264 -1.55 6.54 -17.81
C SER A 264 -2.48 7.29 -16.84
N TYR A 265 -1.93 8.11 -15.95
CA TYR A 265 -2.73 8.93 -15.05
C TYR A 265 -3.63 9.92 -15.80
N TYR A 266 -3.10 10.64 -16.78
CA TYR A 266 -3.90 11.58 -17.56
C TYR A 266 -4.99 10.89 -18.37
N ASN A 267 -4.74 9.70 -18.88
CA ASN A 267 -5.74 8.87 -19.57
C ASN A 267 -6.85 8.39 -18.60
N LEU A 268 -6.50 8.16 -17.31
CA LEU A 268 -7.46 7.75 -16.29
C LEU A 268 -8.45 8.85 -15.93
N ILE A 269 -7.99 10.11 -15.86
CA ILE A 269 -8.80 11.22 -15.37
C ILE A 269 -9.49 12.04 -16.48
N ALA A 270 -9.15 11.76 -17.75
CA ALA A 270 -9.75 12.38 -18.92
C ALA A 270 -11.23 11.94 -19.12
#